data_ba5fbd04149289853d519d560021c438
#
_entry.id   ba5fbd04149289853d519d560021c438
#
_cell.length_a   1.000
_cell.length_b   1.000
_cell.length_c   1.000
_cell.angle_alpha   90.00
_cell.angle_beta   90.00
_cell.angle_gamma   90.00
#
_symmetry.space_group_name_H-M   'P 1'
#
loop_
_entity.id
_entity.type
_entity.pdbx_description
1 polymer ?
#
loop_
_entity_poly.entity_id
_entity_poly.type
_entity_poly.pdbx_seq_one_letter_code
_entity_poly.pdbx_strand_id
1 'polypeptide(L)'
;LTPTKGYSYTLKGTYTEPLAQTLFLQMSYSYAHSFSKSDRSTYDFSRLDFSAFEPEYRQWGFLPYPLDSYLDSELSRYSEYTTDTHEAALQLRKVGKKWNYTAGIMLQPQRSHYVQDYQGVSVDTVRTTLNFSPTLDLRYKISKVSQLRATYRATTTQPSISDLLDITDDSDPLNISKGNPGLKPSFTHNFRLFYNGYAPSHTQS
;
A
#
# COMPACT_ATOMS: atom_id res chain seq x y z
N LEU A 1 18.58 -14.67 -11.79
CA LEU A 1 17.97 -14.91 -10.48
C LEU A 1 17.74 -13.56 -9.79
N THR A 2 16.52 -13.34 -9.30
CA THR A 2 16.18 -12.11 -8.57
C THR A 2 15.79 -12.52 -7.16
N PRO A 3 16.73 -12.65 -6.23
CA PRO A 3 16.39 -12.92 -4.84
C PRO A 3 15.71 -11.69 -4.24
N THR A 4 14.46 -11.86 -3.85
CA THR A 4 13.74 -10.87 -3.06
C THR A 4 13.66 -11.37 -1.63
N LYS A 5 14.12 -10.55 -0.69
CA LYS A 5 14.03 -10.81 0.73
C LYS A 5 13.23 -9.70 1.38
N GLY A 6 12.37 -10.04 2.30
CA GLY A 6 11.60 -9.06 3.03
C GLY A 6 11.02 -9.64 4.31
N TYR A 7 10.72 -8.75 5.23
CA TYR A 7 9.99 -9.06 6.44
C TYR A 7 9.04 -7.93 6.77
N SER A 8 7.98 -8.23 7.46
CA SER A 8 7.07 -7.24 8.00
C SER A 8 6.51 -7.71 9.33
N TYR A 9 6.23 -6.76 10.20
CA TYR A 9 5.52 -7.02 11.43
C TYR A 9 4.57 -5.87 11.75
N THR A 10 3.50 -6.19 12.44
CA THR A 10 2.48 -5.24 12.86
C THR A 10 2.13 -5.48 14.32
N LEU A 11 2.17 -4.42 15.10
CA LEU A 11 1.70 -4.40 16.48
C LEU A 11 0.42 -3.57 16.53
N LYS A 12 -0.64 -4.10 17.13
CA LYS A 12 -1.92 -3.39 17.23
C LYS A 12 -2.48 -3.50 18.64
N GLY A 13 -2.86 -2.37 19.21
CA GLY A 13 -3.61 -2.26 20.46
C GLY A 13 -4.96 -1.59 20.19
N THR A 14 -6.01 -2.12 20.84
CA THR A 14 -7.35 -1.54 20.77
C THR A 14 -7.92 -1.46 22.18
N TYR A 15 -8.47 -0.30 22.52
CA TYR A 15 -9.13 -0.02 23.79
C TYR A 15 -10.53 0.49 23.52
N THR A 16 -11.51 -0.02 24.25
CA THR A 16 -12.91 0.40 24.14
C THR A 16 -13.42 0.84 25.49
N GLU A 17 -13.92 2.07 25.58
CA GLU A 17 -14.49 2.68 26.76
C GLU A 17 -15.99 2.88 26.58
N PRO A 18 -16.85 2.34 27.44
CA PRO A 18 -18.25 2.66 27.46
C PRO A 18 -18.45 4.03 28.13
N LEU A 19 -18.80 5.05 27.36
CA LEU A 19 -19.10 6.40 27.88
C LEU A 19 -20.51 6.50 28.47
N ALA A 20 -21.42 5.68 27.96
CA ALA A 20 -22.79 5.55 28.41
C ALA A 20 -23.36 4.17 28.05
N GLN A 21 -24.56 3.83 28.50
CA GLN A 21 -25.20 2.53 28.19
C GLN A 21 -25.30 2.22 26.70
N THR A 22 -25.32 3.24 25.85
CA THR A 22 -25.49 3.10 24.40
C THR A 22 -24.39 3.78 23.59
N LEU A 23 -23.39 4.35 24.26
CA LEU A 23 -22.32 5.12 23.63
C LEU A 23 -20.96 4.52 24.00
N PHE A 24 -20.16 4.19 23.00
CA PHE A 24 -18.86 3.58 23.14
C PHE A 24 -17.82 4.39 22.38
N LEU A 25 -16.68 4.61 23.02
CA LEU A 25 -15.50 5.19 22.40
C LEU A 25 -14.48 4.07 22.21
N GLN A 26 -14.03 3.88 20.99
CA GLN A 26 -12.97 2.95 20.66
C GLN A 26 -11.74 3.71 20.18
N MET A 27 -10.62 3.42 20.79
CA MET A 27 -9.31 3.92 20.38
C MET A 27 -8.47 2.75 19.93
N SER A 28 -7.80 2.90 18.80
CA SER A 28 -6.85 1.91 18.34
C SER A 28 -5.56 2.58 17.87
N TYR A 29 -4.47 1.90 18.13
CA TYR A 29 -3.17 2.28 17.64
C TYR A 29 -2.49 1.07 17.06
N SER A 30 -1.91 1.22 15.87
CA SER A 30 -1.08 0.19 15.29
C SER A 30 0.22 0.77 14.76
N TYR A 31 1.26 -0.03 14.86
CA TYR A 31 2.56 0.22 14.24
C TYR A 31 2.89 -0.93 13.31
N ALA A 32 3.18 -0.63 12.07
CA ALA A 32 3.60 -1.59 11.07
C ALA A 32 4.96 -1.21 10.50
N HIS A 33 5.87 -2.15 10.49
CA HIS A 33 7.17 -2.04 9.85
C HIS A 33 7.26 -3.04 8.72
N SER A 34 7.75 -2.60 7.58
CA SER A 34 7.97 -3.45 6.41
C SER A 34 9.32 -3.13 5.80
N PHE A 35 10.10 -4.16 5.53
CA PHE A 35 11.36 -4.09 4.83
C PHE A 35 11.32 -5.03 3.63
N SER A 36 11.74 -4.56 2.48
CA SER A 36 11.87 -5.34 1.26
C SER A 36 13.17 -4.98 0.55
N LYS A 37 13.91 -5.98 0.17
CA LYS A 37 15.16 -5.86 -0.58
C LYS A 37 15.10 -6.76 -1.79
N SER A 38 15.42 -6.21 -2.95
CA SER A 38 15.55 -6.94 -4.21
C SER A 38 16.91 -6.67 -4.80
N ASP A 39 17.63 -7.74 -5.07
CA ASP A 39 18.95 -7.71 -5.67
C ASP A 39 18.90 -8.54 -6.95
N ARG A 40 18.84 -7.87 -8.08
CA ARG A 40 18.86 -8.48 -9.38
C ARG A 40 20.24 -8.35 -9.99
N SER A 41 21.04 -9.41 -9.89
CA SER A 41 22.34 -9.50 -10.54
C SER A 41 22.17 -10.09 -11.94
N THR A 42 22.62 -9.36 -12.93
CA THR A 42 22.67 -9.80 -14.34
C THR A 42 24.12 -10.03 -14.71
N TYR A 43 24.39 -11.14 -15.39
CA TYR A 43 25.73 -11.54 -15.76
C TYR A 43 25.82 -11.62 -17.29
N ASP A 44 26.82 -10.96 -17.85
CA ASP A 44 27.12 -11.00 -19.27
C ASP A 44 28.18 -12.06 -19.56
N PHE A 45 27.75 -13.11 -20.25
CA PHE A 45 28.61 -14.21 -20.70
C PHE A 45 28.98 -14.12 -22.18
N SER A 46 28.71 -12.99 -22.85
CA SER A 46 29.01 -12.80 -24.27
C SER A 46 30.50 -12.92 -24.60
N ARG A 47 31.35 -12.70 -23.60
CA ARG A 47 32.83 -12.83 -23.72
C ARG A 47 33.35 -14.23 -23.44
N LEU A 48 32.48 -15.19 -23.11
CA LEU A 48 32.85 -16.57 -22.92
C LEU A 48 33.06 -17.22 -24.29
N ASP A 49 34.24 -17.80 -24.50
CA ASP A 49 34.49 -18.64 -25.64
C ASP A 49 33.87 -20.03 -25.40
N PHE A 50 32.65 -20.21 -25.88
CA PHE A 50 31.93 -21.47 -25.76
C PHE A 50 32.55 -22.62 -26.55
N SER A 51 33.50 -22.35 -27.45
CA SER A 51 34.21 -23.38 -28.20
C SER A 51 35.24 -24.14 -27.36
N ALA A 52 35.65 -23.54 -26.26
CA ALA A 52 36.57 -24.15 -25.30
C ALA A 52 35.87 -25.05 -24.25
N PHE A 53 34.55 -25.08 -24.26
CA PHE A 53 33.76 -25.91 -23.34
C PHE A 53 33.40 -27.24 -24.03
N GLU A 54 33.97 -28.32 -23.57
CA GLU A 54 33.36 -29.63 -23.82
C GLU A 54 32.02 -29.70 -23.12
N PRO A 55 30.94 -30.17 -23.78
CA PRO A 55 29.60 -30.04 -23.26
C PRO A 55 29.26 -31.11 -22.22
N GLU A 56 29.94 -31.12 -21.11
CA GLU A 56 29.38 -31.73 -19.90
C GLU A 56 28.45 -30.71 -19.21
N TYR A 57 27.23 -30.76 -19.66
CA TYR A 57 26.12 -29.95 -19.25
C TYR A 57 25.97 -29.87 -17.73
N ARG A 58 25.85 -28.65 -17.21
CA ARG A 58 25.29 -28.25 -15.90
C ARG A 58 26.24 -28.03 -14.74
N GLN A 59 27.50 -27.82 -14.92
CA GLN A 59 28.37 -27.43 -13.82
C GLN A 59 28.85 -25.99 -13.97
N TRP A 60 28.18 -25.07 -13.29
CA TRP A 60 28.60 -23.66 -13.19
C TRP A 60 30.00 -23.48 -12.56
N GLY A 61 30.64 -24.55 -12.11
CA GLY A 61 32.01 -24.56 -11.59
C GLY A 61 33.14 -24.46 -12.63
N PHE A 62 32.82 -24.37 -13.91
CA PHE A 62 33.81 -24.30 -15.03
C PHE A 62 33.99 -22.90 -15.59
N LEU A 63 33.48 -21.86 -14.95
CA LEU A 63 33.77 -20.50 -15.39
C LEU A 63 35.26 -20.22 -15.18
N PRO A 64 35.99 -19.73 -16.23
CA PRO A 64 37.42 -19.44 -16.14
C PRO A 64 37.76 -18.35 -15.13
N TYR A 65 36.77 -17.51 -14.80
CA TYR A 65 36.86 -16.45 -13.77
C TYR A 65 35.72 -16.57 -12.78
N PRO A 66 35.86 -15.99 -11.56
CA PRO A 66 34.75 -15.92 -10.62
C PRO A 66 33.51 -15.28 -11.22
N LEU A 67 32.34 -15.73 -10.83
CA LEU A 67 31.05 -15.27 -11.38
C LEU A 67 30.91 -13.73 -11.32
N ASP A 68 31.43 -13.11 -10.30
CA ASP A 68 31.39 -11.65 -10.13
C ASP A 68 32.14 -10.88 -11.24
N SER A 69 33.09 -11.54 -11.94
CA SER A 69 33.79 -10.94 -13.08
C SER A 69 32.90 -10.75 -14.31
N TYR A 70 31.77 -11.43 -14.36
CA TYR A 70 30.79 -11.35 -15.44
C TYR A 70 29.59 -10.49 -15.06
N LEU A 71 29.62 -9.84 -13.89
CA LEU A 71 28.53 -8.99 -13.45
C LEU A 71 28.40 -7.77 -14.37
N ASP A 72 27.22 -7.66 -14.97
CA ASP A 72 26.83 -6.48 -15.74
C ASP A 72 26.19 -5.47 -14.79
N SER A 73 26.94 -4.43 -14.45
CA SER A 73 26.49 -3.37 -13.55
C SER A 73 25.39 -2.50 -14.17
N GLU A 74 25.32 -2.39 -15.50
CA GLU A 74 24.30 -1.60 -16.19
C GLU A 74 22.93 -2.29 -16.20
N LEU A 75 22.91 -3.62 -16.26
CA LEU A 75 21.70 -4.41 -16.23
C LEU A 75 21.36 -4.96 -14.85
N SER A 76 22.25 -4.79 -13.88
CA SER A 76 22.02 -5.17 -12.49
C SER A 76 21.22 -4.07 -11.78
N ARG A 77 20.29 -4.48 -10.93
CA ARG A 77 19.42 -3.57 -10.18
C ARG A 77 19.36 -3.97 -8.71
N TYR A 78 19.72 -3.04 -7.87
CA TYR A 78 19.53 -3.14 -6.44
C TYR A 78 18.40 -2.22 -6.00
N SER A 79 17.49 -2.69 -5.17
CA SER A 79 16.48 -1.85 -4.55
C SER A 79 16.18 -2.28 -3.12
N GLU A 80 16.04 -1.31 -2.25
CA GLU A 80 15.71 -1.47 -0.84
C GLU A 80 14.57 -0.53 -0.51
N TYR A 81 13.55 -1.07 0.16
CA TYR A 81 12.38 -0.31 0.54
C TYR A 81 12.01 -0.61 1.99
N THR A 82 12.06 0.41 2.81
CA THR A 82 11.66 0.35 4.22
C THR A 82 10.49 1.26 4.46
N THR A 83 9.46 0.76 5.14
CA THR A 83 8.28 1.53 5.47
C THR A 83 7.92 1.37 6.93
N ASP A 84 7.79 2.48 7.63
CA ASP A 84 7.26 2.58 8.98
C ASP A 84 5.92 3.29 8.93
N THR A 85 4.87 2.61 9.37
CA THR A 85 3.50 3.13 9.35
C THR A 85 2.95 3.11 10.77
N HIS A 86 2.54 4.28 11.24
CA HIS A 86 1.76 4.43 12.46
C HIS A 86 0.30 4.69 12.07
N GLU A 87 -0.62 4.10 12.76
CA GLU A 87 -2.05 4.32 12.56
C GLU A 87 -2.71 4.57 13.91
N ALA A 88 -3.28 5.74 14.07
CA ALA A 88 -4.09 6.08 15.23
C ALA A 88 -5.54 6.29 14.76
N ALA A 89 -6.47 5.56 15.34
CA ALA A 89 -7.88 5.66 15.02
C ALA A 89 -8.71 5.90 16.27
N LEU A 90 -9.66 6.81 16.13
CA LEU A 90 -10.66 7.12 17.16
C LEU A 90 -12.03 6.90 16.54
N GLN A 91 -12.87 6.13 17.21
CA GLN A 91 -14.21 5.80 16.74
C GLN A 91 -15.22 5.95 17.85
N LEU A 92 -16.28 6.72 17.58
CA LEU A 92 -17.42 6.87 18.45
C LEU A 92 -18.61 6.11 17.89
N ARG A 93 -19.15 5.19 18.66
CA ARG A 93 -20.28 4.35 18.28
C ARG A 93 -21.43 4.53 19.23
N LYS A 94 -22.60 4.87 18.68
CA LYS A 94 -23.87 4.90 19.42
C LYS A 94 -24.82 3.84 18.88
N VAL A 95 -25.42 3.09 19.80
CA VAL A 95 -26.45 2.09 19.49
C VAL A 95 -27.73 2.50 20.20
N GLY A 96 -28.67 3.05 19.46
CA GLY A 96 -29.98 3.49 19.97
C GLY A 96 -31.15 2.74 19.34
N LYS A 97 -32.36 2.98 19.83
CA LYS A 97 -33.57 2.34 19.30
C LYS A 97 -33.89 2.78 17.85
N LYS A 98 -33.74 4.08 17.57
CA LYS A 98 -34.00 4.65 16.24
C LYS A 98 -32.74 5.05 15.50
N TRP A 99 -31.74 5.55 16.22
CA TRP A 99 -30.50 6.05 15.65
C TRP A 99 -29.33 5.17 16.07
N ASN A 100 -28.60 4.66 15.07
CA ASN A 100 -27.30 4.05 15.27
C ASN A 100 -26.31 4.84 14.44
N TYR A 101 -25.20 5.29 15.04
CA TYR A 101 -24.15 5.92 14.27
C TYR A 101 -22.78 5.44 14.73
N THR A 102 -21.87 5.44 13.79
CA THR A 102 -20.46 5.22 14.02
C THR A 102 -19.71 6.33 13.29
N ALA A 103 -19.03 7.18 14.03
CA ALA A 103 -18.18 8.23 13.50
C ALA A 103 -16.75 7.94 13.89
N GLY A 104 -15.85 8.01 12.96
CA GLY A 104 -14.44 7.71 13.21
C GLY A 104 -13.51 8.60 12.41
N ILE A 105 -12.31 8.79 12.94
CA ILE A 105 -11.19 9.43 12.27
C ILE A 105 -9.98 8.51 12.38
N MET A 106 -9.21 8.42 11.33
CA MET A 106 -7.95 7.70 11.27
C MET A 106 -6.86 8.62 10.77
N LEU A 107 -5.76 8.65 11.48
CA LEU A 107 -4.53 9.33 11.11
C LEU A 107 -3.46 8.27 10.91
N GLN A 108 -2.80 8.31 9.75
CA GLN A 108 -1.77 7.34 9.40
C GLN A 108 -0.53 8.07 8.88
N PRO A 109 0.36 8.53 9.79
CA PRO A 109 1.69 8.96 9.40
C PRO A 109 2.52 7.75 8.95
N GLN A 110 3.20 7.90 7.83
CA GLN A 110 4.04 6.89 7.22
C GLN A 110 5.37 7.50 6.81
N ARG A 111 6.45 6.82 7.14
CA ARG A 111 7.79 7.14 6.67
C ARG A 111 8.26 6.01 5.77
N SER A 112 8.65 6.35 4.55
CA SER A 112 9.20 5.41 3.57
C SER A 112 10.60 5.84 3.20
N HIS A 113 11.53 4.89 3.21
CA HIS A 113 12.89 5.04 2.76
C HIS A 113 13.10 4.12 1.57
N TYR A 114 13.51 4.67 0.45
CA TYR A 114 13.72 3.98 -0.80
C TYR A 114 15.13 4.20 -1.29
N VAL A 115 15.87 3.11 -1.49
CA VAL A 115 17.20 3.10 -2.09
C VAL A 115 17.14 2.27 -3.35
N GLN A 116 17.66 2.79 -4.43
CA GLN A 116 17.76 2.11 -5.71
C GLN A 116 19.09 2.43 -6.38
N ASP A 117 19.77 1.40 -6.85
CA ASP A 117 20.92 1.52 -7.75
C ASP A 117 20.58 0.81 -9.06
N TYR A 118 20.58 1.58 -10.14
CA TYR A 118 20.30 1.07 -11.47
C TYR A 118 20.97 1.94 -12.54
N GLN A 119 21.65 1.33 -13.50
CA GLN A 119 22.33 2.00 -14.62
C GLN A 119 23.27 3.14 -14.18
N GLY A 120 23.99 2.94 -13.09
CA GLY A 120 24.90 3.96 -12.52
C GLY A 120 24.21 5.14 -11.84
N VAL A 121 22.88 5.10 -11.72
CA VAL A 121 22.10 6.09 -10.97
C VAL A 121 21.75 5.51 -9.61
N SER A 122 22.24 6.15 -8.57
CA SER A 122 21.90 5.84 -7.19
C SER A 122 20.85 6.83 -6.69
N VAL A 123 19.73 6.32 -6.20
CA VAL A 123 18.65 7.11 -5.63
C VAL A 123 18.48 6.69 -4.17
N ASP A 124 18.60 7.65 -3.27
CA ASP A 124 18.32 7.49 -1.84
C ASP A 124 17.32 8.56 -1.43
N THR A 125 16.09 8.15 -1.13
CA THR A 125 14.99 9.06 -0.88
C THR A 125 14.20 8.66 0.35
N VAL A 126 13.99 9.60 1.25
CA VAL A 126 13.11 9.46 2.41
C VAL A 126 11.87 10.30 2.20
N ARG A 127 10.72 9.69 2.37
CA ARG A 127 9.42 10.36 2.24
C ARG A 127 8.60 10.15 3.49
N THR A 128 8.04 11.25 3.99
CA THR A 128 7.06 11.21 5.07
C THR A 128 5.71 11.66 4.52
N THR A 129 4.68 10.87 4.79
CA THR A 129 3.30 11.15 4.35
C THR A 129 2.36 11.06 5.54
N LEU A 130 1.26 11.79 5.46
CA LEU A 130 0.18 11.72 6.42
C LEU A 130 -1.12 11.43 5.69
N ASN A 131 -1.71 10.28 5.97
CA ASN A 131 -3.02 9.93 5.47
C ASN A 131 -4.07 10.22 6.54
N PHE A 132 -5.15 10.84 6.12
CA PHE A 132 -6.30 11.15 6.94
C PHE A 132 -7.55 10.52 6.35
N SER A 133 -8.31 9.77 7.15
CA SER A 133 -9.48 9.04 6.69
C SER A 133 -10.63 9.15 7.70
N PRO A 134 -11.49 10.15 7.56
CA PRO A 134 -12.72 10.25 8.33
C PRO A 134 -13.78 9.29 7.78
N THR A 135 -14.58 8.73 8.68
CA THR A 135 -15.67 7.81 8.36
C THR A 135 -16.92 8.15 9.17
N LEU A 136 -18.09 8.02 8.54
CA LEU A 136 -19.38 8.14 9.20
C LEU A 136 -20.32 7.08 8.63
N ASP A 137 -20.91 6.28 9.50
CA ASP A 137 -22.00 5.36 9.20
C ASP A 137 -23.20 5.76 10.08
N LEU A 138 -24.27 6.19 9.46
CA LEU A 138 -25.48 6.62 10.11
C LEU A 138 -26.63 5.73 9.67
N ARG A 139 -27.34 5.15 10.64
CA ARG A 139 -28.53 4.36 10.39
C ARG A 139 -29.72 4.94 11.16
N TYR A 140 -30.78 5.22 10.44
CA TYR A 140 -32.02 5.69 11.01
C TYR A 140 -33.15 4.69 10.72
N LYS A 141 -33.72 4.13 11.77
CA LYS A 141 -34.87 3.24 11.69
C LYS A 141 -36.14 4.09 11.64
N ILE A 142 -36.74 4.23 10.46
CA ILE A 142 -37.98 4.97 10.26
C ILE A 142 -39.14 4.19 10.85
N SER A 143 -39.18 2.88 10.61
CA SER A 143 -40.16 1.95 11.15
C SER A 143 -39.57 0.58 11.41
N LYS A 144 -40.39 -0.41 11.80
CA LYS A 144 -39.96 -1.79 11.97
C LYS A 144 -39.45 -2.44 10.65
N VAL A 145 -39.93 -1.92 9.53
CA VAL A 145 -39.69 -2.49 8.19
C VAL A 145 -38.99 -1.51 7.23
N SER A 146 -38.65 -0.30 7.68
CA SER A 146 -37.96 0.67 6.85
C SER A 146 -36.84 1.37 7.60
N GLN A 147 -35.71 1.50 6.93
CA GLN A 147 -34.51 2.16 7.45
C GLN A 147 -33.79 2.98 6.38
N LEU A 148 -33.18 4.04 6.80
CA LEU A 148 -32.28 4.85 6.01
C LEU A 148 -30.87 4.64 6.52
N ARG A 149 -29.90 4.45 5.61
CA ARG A 149 -28.48 4.36 5.94
C ARG A 149 -27.70 5.34 5.09
N ALA A 150 -26.94 6.19 5.74
CA ALA A 150 -25.99 7.09 5.11
C ALA A 150 -24.57 6.70 5.53
N THR A 151 -23.69 6.56 4.54
CA THR A 151 -22.29 6.29 4.78
C THR A 151 -21.43 7.35 4.10
N TYR A 152 -20.45 7.83 4.83
CA TYR A 152 -19.43 8.72 4.32
C TYR A 152 -18.07 8.13 4.65
N ARG A 153 -17.18 8.14 3.68
CA ARG A 153 -15.78 7.77 3.84
C ARG A 153 -14.93 8.65 2.96
N ALA A 154 -13.91 9.24 3.54
CA ALA A 154 -12.88 9.91 2.78
C ALA A 154 -11.54 9.16 2.96
N THR A 155 -10.76 9.11 1.90
CA THR A 155 -9.46 8.46 1.86
C THR A 155 -8.43 9.34 1.19
N THR A 156 -7.22 9.39 1.76
CA THR A 156 -6.07 10.01 1.14
C THR A 156 -5.29 8.95 0.39
N THR A 157 -5.02 9.18 -0.89
CA THR A 157 -4.14 8.32 -1.70
C THR A 157 -2.88 9.09 -2.03
N GLN A 158 -1.75 8.53 -1.64
CA GLN A 158 -0.44 9.10 -1.93
C GLN A 158 0.04 8.63 -3.31
N PRO A 159 0.70 9.51 -4.11
CA PRO A 159 1.39 9.06 -5.32
C PRO A 159 2.47 8.04 -4.95
N SER A 160 2.76 7.11 -5.84
CA SER A 160 3.85 6.16 -5.64
C SER A 160 5.22 6.89 -5.67
N ILE A 161 6.25 6.25 -5.12
CA ILE A 161 7.60 6.81 -5.19
C ILE A 161 8.07 6.88 -6.64
N SER A 162 7.77 5.88 -7.46
CA SER A 162 8.09 5.86 -8.88
C SER A 162 7.46 7.00 -9.66
N ASP A 163 6.22 7.41 -9.29
CA ASP A 163 5.55 8.54 -9.95
C ASP A 163 6.17 9.90 -9.59
N LEU A 164 6.89 9.96 -8.46
CA LEU A 164 7.53 11.19 -7.96
C LEU A 164 8.99 11.33 -8.39
N LEU A 165 9.65 10.24 -8.74
CA LEU A 165 11.02 10.28 -9.21
C LEU A 165 11.05 10.89 -10.61
N ASP A 166 11.88 11.90 -10.84
CA ASP A 166 12.10 12.50 -12.16
C ASP A 166 12.96 11.58 -13.04
N ILE A 167 12.52 10.36 -13.20
CA ILE A 167 13.16 9.32 -14.00
C ILE A 167 12.24 9.03 -15.18
N THR A 168 12.82 9.03 -16.38
CA THR A 168 12.11 8.63 -17.59
C THR A 168 12.26 7.11 -17.75
N ASP A 169 11.16 6.41 -17.84
CA ASP A 169 11.11 5.00 -18.21
C ASP A 169 10.77 4.93 -19.72
N ASP A 170 11.76 4.57 -20.51
CA ASP A 170 11.72 4.38 -21.96
C ASP A 170 11.87 2.91 -22.37
N SER A 171 11.69 2.00 -21.42
CA SER A 171 11.77 0.55 -21.66
C SER A 171 10.76 0.05 -22.70
N ASP A 172 9.63 0.75 -22.84
CA ASP A 172 8.70 0.59 -23.95
C ASP A 172 8.64 1.89 -24.78
N PRO A 173 9.25 1.92 -25.98
CA PRO A 173 9.27 3.14 -26.82
C PRO A 173 7.89 3.66 -27.22
N LEU A 174 6.84 2.84 -27.10
CA LEU A 174 5.47 3.23 -27.39
C LEU A 174 4.76 3.83 -26.17
N ASN A 175 5.30 3.60 -24.97
CA ASN A 175 4.72 4.05 -23.69
C ASN A 175 5.81 4.65 -22.80
N ILE A 176 6.38 5.76 -23.21
CA ILE A 176 7.36 6.49 -22.40
C ILE A 176 6.63 7.14 -21.24
N SER A 177 7.04 6.83 -20.02
CA SER A 177 6.52 7.44 -18.80
C SER A 177 7.61 8.23 -18.07
N LYS A 178 7.21 9.35 -17.47
CA LYS A 178 8.10 10.18 -16.67
C LYS A 178 7.44 10.54 -15.37
N GLY A 179 8.16 10.34 -14.26
CA GLY A 179 7.68 10.74 -12.94
C GLY A 179 7.59 12.28 -12.81
N ASN A 180 6.70 12.71 -11.95
CA ASN A 180 6.50 14.12 -11.64
C ASN A 180 6.64 14.37 -10.13
N PRO A 181 7.74 15.00 -9.69
CA PRO A 181 7.96 15.35 -8.27
C PRO A 181 6.89 16.28 -7.69
N GLY A 182 6.14 16.98 -8.55
CA GLY A 182 5.09 17.90 -8.15
C GLY A 182 3.73 17.27 -7.85
N LEU A 183 3.59 15.94 -7.96
CA LEU A 183 2.35 15.27 -7.65
C LEU A 183 1.97 15.41 -6.18
N LYS A 184 0.70 15.77 -5.97
CA LYS A 184 0.12 15.92 -4.64
C LYS A 184 -0.75 14.72 -4.30
N PRO A 185 -0.92 14.42 -3.00
CA PRO A 185 -1.90 13.42 -2.57
C PRO A 185 -3.31 13.78 -3.06
N SER A 186 -4.05 12.77 -3.48
CA SER A 186 -5.46 12.91 -3.79
C SER A 186 -6.31 12.59 -2.55
N PHE A 187 -7.39 13.34 -2.37
CA PHE A 187 -8.34 13.13 -1.29
C PHE A 187 -9.71 12.83 -1.90
N THR A 188 -10.20 11.61 -1.70
CA THR A 188 -11.42 11.13 -2.32
C THR A 188 -12.54 11.03 -1.29
N HIS A 189 -13.66 11.66 -1.58
CA HIS A 189 -14.87 11.60 -0.77
C HIS A 189 -15.88 10.64 -1.38
N ASN A 190 -16.36 9.69 -0.61
CA ASN A 190 -17.40 8.77 -1.00
C ASN A 190 -18.62 8.93 -0.10
N PHE A 191 -19.75 9.26 -0.70
CA PHE A 191 -21.04 9.34 -0.04
C PHE A 191 -21.97 8.27 -0.61
N ARG A 192 -22.65 7.55 0.27
CA ARG A 192 -23.66 6.57 -0.13
C ARG A 192 -24.88 6.75 0.75
N LEU A 193 -26.05 6.77 0.12
CA LEU A 193 -27.33 6.82 0.78
C LEU A 193 -28.17 5.62 0.33
N PHE A 194 -28.63 4.84 1.28
CA PHE A 194 -29.49 3.69 1.03
C PHE A 194 -30.78 3.84 1.82
N TYR A 195 -31.89 3.64 1.12
CA TYR A 195 -33.18 3.44 1.73
C TYR A 195 -33.59 1.99 1.51
N ASN A 196 -33.96 1.31 2.58
CA ASN A 196 -34.52 -0.04 2.55
C ASN A 196 -35.88 0.02 3.23
N GLY A 197 -36.94 -0.31 2.50
CA GLY A 197 -38.30 -0.32 2.99
C GLY A 197 -39.07 -1.49 2.40
N TYR A 198 -39.85 -2.17 3.24
CA TYR A 198 -40.80 -3.17 2.83
C TYR A 198 -42.19 -2.59 2.93
N ALA A 199 -42.89 -2.48 1.78
CA ALA A 199 -44.30 -2.19 1.71
C ALA A 199 -45.04 -3.51 1.55
N PRO A 200 -45.80 -3.98 2.54
CA PRO A 200 -46.68 -5.13 2.32
C PRO A 200 -47.68 -4.76 1.22
N SER A 201 -47.68 -5.51 0.14
CA SER A 201 -48.71 -5.37 -0.88
C SER A 201 -50.09 -5.64 -0.24
N HIS A 202 -50.98 -4.66 -0.29
CA HIS A 202 -52.38 -4.90 0.03
C HIS A 202 -52.89 -5.86 -1.04
N THR A 203 -52.97 -7.14 -0.74
CA THR A 203 -53.82 -8.07 -1.48
C THR A 203 -55.23 -7.68 -1.11
N GLN A 204 -55.90 -6.94 -1.99
CA GLN A 204 -57.33 -6.80 -1.93
C GLN A 204 -57.94 -8.17 -2.33
N SER A 205 -58.56 -8.82 -1.37
CA SER A 205 -59.48 -9.94 -1.59
C SER A 205 -60.83 -9.41 -1.99
#